data_6781544817ce26493ae2dffb82d9dae8
#
_entry.id   6781544817ce26493ae2dffb82d9dae8
#
_cell.length_a   1.000
_cell.length_b   1.000
_cell.length_c   1.000
_cell.angle_alpha   90.00
_cell.angle_beta   90.00
_cell.angle_gamma   90.00
#
_symmetry.space_group_name_H-M   'P 1'
#
loop_
_entity.id
_entity.type
_entity.pdbx_description
1 polymer ?
#
loop_
_entity_poly.entity_id
_entity_poly.type
_entity_poly.pdbx_seq_one_letter_code
_entity_poly.pdbx_strand_id
1 'polypeptide(L)'
;MTTTQTASDVSTLIDGLILEENHDLPLCRLQLTLRVGSTSDQTAQGTAASGGPAQMGLCNFASELQRRGAGSRSRAQIDETLDGLGAGLSIVCWHDQVLYEITSLREHFERAVEILADVVQRPTYPGDESERLRRELLANLDDLRDDDSGLLHRFFSRELYGETPYGRPVAGTEESTQALDLDGAHAWHRHHIVTGNMIAGAAGAISQPEVEHLLRQHFAQIPAGPRRDEPIPSPPQRKGRRVLIVDKPERTQSQILIGQLAPHWKDPSWLPLHVSTVAFGGTFTARLMDEVRVKRGLSYGASARLGNGRGQRSLYAHVFPSAEQTAETVELVLRLYEEWAEKGLRPGELDFIRSYLQKSHAFTVQTADDRLGLRTRLQVCDMPLDHEKTYPARVAGVSASDIEQAMKTWLLPDDLLITIVATADSVLPSLQKLPGLRDAEFEVVPYDSF
;
A
#
# COMPACT_ATOMS: atom_id res chain seq x y z
N MET A 1 17.14 -37.38 -21.23
CA MET A 1 16.04 -36.45 -21.51
C MET A 1 16.61 -35.03 -21.39
N THR A 2 16.84 -34.41 -22.52
CA THR A 2 17.45 -33.06 -22.62
C THR A 2 16.42 -32.05 -22.17
N THR A 3 16.64 -31.45 -20.99
CA THR A 3 15.88 -30.32 -20.50
C THR A 3 16.17 -29.14 -21.43
N THR A 4 15.23 -28.81 -22.28
CA THR A 4 15.26 -27.58 -23.06
C THR A 4 15.13 -26.40 -22.04
N GLN A 5 16.27 -25.82 -21.74
CA GLN A 5 16.34 -24.57 -21.00
C GLN A 5 15.64 -23.51 -21.89
N THR A 6 14.44 -23.12 -21.51
CA THR A 6 13.74 -22.01 -22.16
C THR A 6 14.63 -20.77 -22.02
N ALA A 7 15.05 -20.23 -23.16
CA ALA A 7 15.89 -19.03 -23.19
C ALA A 7 15.23 -17.93 -22.38
N SER A 8 16.00 -17.31 -21.49
CA SER A 8 15.55 -16.14 -20.74
C SER A 8 15.40 -14.99 -21.72
N ASP A 9 14.24 -14.36 -21.77
CA ASP A 9 14.02 -13.19 -22.61
C ASP A 9 14.06 -11.91 -21.75
N VAL A 10 15.30 -11.57 -21.34
CA VAL A 10 15.55 -10.33 -20.60
C VAL A 10 15.19 -9.08 -21.44
N SER A 11 14.97 -9.23 -22.76
CA SER A 11 14.51 -8.14 -23.63
C SER A 11 13.19 -7.56 -23.15
N THR A 12 12.29 -8.37 -22.60
CA THR A 12 11.02 -7.89 -22.02
C THR A 12 11.25 -6.87 -20.89
N LEU A 13 12.26 -7.07 -20.04
CA LEU A 13 12.62 -6.11 -18.98
C LEU A 13 13.21 -4.83 -19.56
N ILE A 14 14.00 -4.96 -20.63
CA ILE A 14 14.65 -3.83 -21.30
C ILE A 14 13.62 -3.01 -22.07
N ASP A 15 12.73 -3.65 -22.79
CA ASP A 15 11.66 -2.97 -23.57
C ASP A 15 10.71 -2.17 -22.66
N GLY A 16 10.51 -2.65 -21.43
CA GLY A 16 9.68 -1.99 -20.41
C GLY A 16 10.45 -1.11 -19.41
N LEU A 17 11.74 -0.88 -19.62
CA LEU A 17 12.61 -0.16 -18.69
C LEU A 17 12.12 1.27 -18.43
N ILE A 18 12.01 1.63 -17.17
CA ILE A 18 11.79 3.01 -16.72
C ILE A 18 13.14 3.58 -16.30
N LEU A 19 13.60 4.64 -16.97
CA LEU A 19 14.85 5.31 -16.63
C LEU A 19 14.59 6.77 -16.26
N GLU A 20 15.19 7.20 -15.15
CA GLU A 20 15.25 8.57 -14.66
C GLU A 20 16.71 8.97 -14.45
N GLU A 21 17.39 9.29 -15.56
CA GLU A 21 18.82 9.68 -15.55
C GLU A 21 19.01 11.03 -14.86
N ASN A 22 19.93 11.08 -13.88
CA ASN A 22 20.32 12.30 -13.15
C ASN A 22 21.74 12.15 -12.62
N HIS A 23 22.64 13.06 -13.01
CA HIS A 23 24.06 13.05 -12.67
C HIS A 23 24.46 14.09 -11.60
N ASP A 24 23.50 14.69 -10.90
CA ASP A 24 23.79 15.69 -9.85
C ASP A 24 24.54 15.07 -8.67
N LEU A 25 24.28 13.81 -8.38
CA LEU A 25 24.96 13.00 -7.36
C LEU A 25 25.47 11.70 -7.98
N PRO A 26 26.60 11.15 -7.51
CA PRO A 26 27.14 9.88 -8.00
C PRO A 26 26.39 8.67 -7.41
N LEU A 27 25.08 8.76 -7.30
CA LEU A 27 24.20 7.70 -6.79
C LEU A 27 23.50 7.00 -7.94
N CYS A 28 23.42 5.67 -7.87
CA CYS A 28 22.69 4.85 -8.81
C CYS A 28 21.72 3.95 -8.07
N ARG A 29 20.54 3.75 -8.65
CA ARG A 29 19.49 2.87 -8.18
C ARG A 29 19.05 1.95 -9.30
N LEU A 30 18.88 0.66 -9.01
CA LEU A 30 18.16 -0.30 -9.85
C LEU A 30 17.06 -0.94 -9.02
N GLN A 31 15.87 -1.00 -9.59
CA GLN A 31 14.75 -1.71 -9.00
C GLN A 31 14.15 -2.72 -9.98
N LEU A 32 13.72 -3.85 -9.42
CA LEU A 32 12.84 -4.81 -10.08
C LEU A 32 11.56 -4.87 -9.28
N THR A 33 10.44 -4.57 -9.91
CA THR A 33 9.13 -4.57 -9.25
C THR A 33 8.30 -5.70 -9.83
N LEU A 34 7.91 -6.65 -8.98
CA LEU A 34 6.90 -7.64 -9.34
C LEU A 34 5.52 -6.98 -9.38
N ARG A 35 4.72 -7.34 -10.39
CA ARG A 35 3.33 -6.89 -10.55
C ARG A 35 2.34 -7.64 -9.64
N VAL A 36 2.86 -8.37 -8.67
CA VAL A 36 2.09 -9.09 -7.65
C VAL A 36 2.67 -8.80 -6.27
N GLY A 37 1.78 -8.74 -5.28
CA GLY A 37 2.12 -8.64 -3.87
C GLY A 37 1.28 -9.62 -3.07
N SER A 38 0.90 -9.30 -1.84
CA SER A 38 0.08 -10.19 -1.01
C SER A 38 -1.33 -10.44 -1.57
N THR A 39 -1.76 -9.69 -2.62
CA THR A 39 -3.00 -10.03 -3.35
C THR A 39 -2.93 -11.39 -4.04
N SER A 40 -1.74 -11.94 -4.25
CA SER A 40 -1.52 -13.28 -4.79
C SER A 40 -1.63 -14.40 -3.76
N ASP A 41 -1.64 -14.07 -2.47
CA ASP A 41 -1.75 -15.07 -1.41
C ASP A 41 -3.10 -15.75 -1.46
N GLN A 42 -3.10 -17.09 -1.46
CA GLN A 42 -4.32 -17.88 -1.54
C GLN A 42 -5.04 -17.96 -0.19
N THR A 43 -6.36 -18.08 -0.23
CA THR A 43 -7.17 -18.41 0.94
C THR A 43 -7.35 -19.92 1.05
N ALA A 44 -7.74 -20.41 2.22
CA ALA A 44 -8.10 -21.82 2.44
C ALA A 44 -9.23 -22.31 1.51
N GLN A 45 -10.01 -21.40 0.95
CA GLN A 45 -11.10 -21.66 -0.01
C GLN A 45 -10.68 -21.40 -1.46
N GLY A 46 -9.40 -21.08 -1.70
CA GLY A 46 -8.87 -20.67 -3.00
C GLY A 46 -9.08 -21.72 -4.07
N THR A 47 -9.35 -21.21 -5.27
CA THR A 47 -9.57 -21.99 -6.49
C THR A 47 -8.52 -23.07 -6.67
N ALA A 48 -8.99 -24.26 -6.50
CA ALA A 48 -8.42 -25.55 -6.61
C ALA A 48 -7.32 -25.74 -7.67
N ALA A 49 -6.07 -25.54 -7.27
CA ALA A 49 -4.99 -26.32 -7.87
C ALA A 49 -4.11 -26.98 -6.78
N SER A 50 -4.27 -26.60 -5.52
CA SER A 50 -3.62 -27.27 -4.38
C SER A 50 -4.44 -26.99 -3.13
N GLY A 51 -5.21 -27.96 -2.64
CA GLY A 51 -6.00 -27.89 -1.41
C GLY A 51 -5.13 -27.75 -0.14
N GLY A 52 -4.34 -26.68 -0.05
CA GLY A 52 -3.51 -26.34 1.09
C GLY A 52 -4.16 -25.30 2.00
N PRO A 53 -3.68 -25.13 3.25
CA PRO A 53 -4.13 -24.13 4.16
C PRO A 53 -3.95 -22.71 3.60
N ALA A 54 -4.69 -21.74 4.14
CA ALA A 54 -4.54 -20.33 3.79
C ALA A 54 -3.07 -19.90 3.85
N GLN A 55 -2.56 -19.37 2.74
CA GLN A 55 -1.16 -18.96 2.61
C GLN A 55 -1.01 -17.45 2.77
N MET A 56 -1.82 -16.81 3.63
CA MET A 56 -1.68 -15.39 3.92
C MET A 56 -0.28 -15.09 4.47
N GLY A 57 0.36 -14.06 3.91
CA GLY A 57 1.73 -13.69 4.24
C GLY A 57 2.81 -14.45 3.47
N LEU A 58 2.45 -15.39 2.59
CA LEU A 58 3.43 -16.16 1.82
C LEU A 58 4.29 -15.26 0.92
N CYS A 59 3.67 -14.31 0.23
CA CYS A 59 4.36 -13.36 -0.63
C CYS A 59 5.43 -12.58 0.17
N ASN A 60 5.04 -12.05 1.34
CA ASN A 60 5.95 -11.32 2.22
C ASN A 60 7.08 -12.24 2.74
N PHE A 61 6.73 -13.41 3.26
CA PHE A 61 7.70 -14.38 3.77
C PHE A 61 8.69 -14.82 2.70
N ALA A 62 8.20 -15.23 1.52
CA ALA A 62 9.04 -15.71 0.43
C ALA A 62 9.98 -14.62 -0.10
N SER A 63 9.49 -13.40 -0.28
CA SER A 63 10.31 -12.29 -0.78
C SER A 63 11.37 -11.85 0.23
N GLU A 64 11.03 -11.75 1.51
CA GLU A 64 12.01 -11.39 2.55
C GLU A 64 13.07 -12.48 2.77
N LEU A 65 12.69 -13.74 2.66
CA LEU A 65 13.62 -14.85 2.83
C LEU A 65 14.70 -14.91 1.75
N GLN A 66 14.45 -14.33 0.54
CA GLN A 66 15.41 -14.32 -0.56
C GLN A 66 16.75 -13.66 -0.20
N ARG A 67 16.73 -12.55 0.58
CA ARG A 67 17.97 -11.88 0.98
C ARG A 67 18.75 -12.60 2.09
N ARG A 68 18.19 -13.67 2.65
CA ARG A 68 18.80 -14.40 3.77
C ARG A 68 19.76 -15.51 3.34
N GLY A 69 19.98 -15.63 2.03
CA GLY A 69 20.95 -16.51 1.39
C GLY A 69 20.69 -16.59 -0.10
N ALA A 70 21.69 -16.32 -0.93
CA ALA A 70 21.55 -16.27 -2.38
C ALA A 70 22.84 -16.61 -3.10
N GLY A 71 22.75 -17.38 -4.18
CA GLY A 71 23.91 -17.88 -4.90
C GLY A 71 24.77 -18.77 -4.00
N SER A 72 25.99 -18.36 -3.78
CA SER A 72 26.93 -19.02 -2.83
C SER A 72 27.11 -18.24 -1.52
N ARG A 73 26.34 -17.16 -1.32
CA ARG A 73 26.49 -16.25 -0.18
C ARG A 73 25.47 -16.55 0.91
N SER A 74 25.93 -16.62 2.15
CA SER A 74 25.07 -16.58 3.33
C SER A 74 24.53 -15.16 3.55
N ARG A 75 23.51 -15.00 4.42
CA ARG A 75 23.00 -13.69 4.86
C ARG A 75 24.12 -12.77 5.34
N ALA A 76 24.98 -13.26 6.25
CA ALA A 76 26.06 -12.45 6.80
C ALA A 76 27.04 -11.96 5.70
N GLN A 77 27.34 -12.80 4.71
CA GLN A 77 28.20 -12.42 3.58
C GLN A 77 27.53 -11.42 2.66
N ILE A 78 26.20 -11.50 2.46
CA ILE A 78 25.44 -10.49 1.71
C ILE A 78 25.50 -9.15 2.45
N ASP A 79 25.16 -9.13 3.72
CA ASP A 79 25.12 -7.92 4.54
C ASP A 79 26.52 -7.28 4.63
N GLU A 80 27.58 -8.06 4.94
CA GLU A 80 28.97 -7.59 5.01
C GLU A 80 29.46 -7.00 3.67
N THR A 81 29.08 -7.64 2.54
CA THR A 81 29.49 -7.14 1.22
C THR A 81 28.79 -5.82 0.92
N LEU A 82 27.49 -5.70 1.19
CA LEU A 82 26.71 -4.48 0.97
C LEU A 82 27.22 -3.34 1.86
N ASP A 83 27.50 -3.60 3.13
CA ASP A 83 28.06 -2.62 4.06
C ASP A 83 29.44 -2.14 3.57
N GLY A 84 30.30 -3.05 3.09
CA GLY A 84 31.61 -2.73 2.53
C GLY A 84 31.55 -1.87 1.25
N LEU A 85 30.46 -1.95 0.48
CA LEU A 85 30.19 -1.14 -0.71
C LEU A 85 29.43 0.17 -0.38
N GLY A 86 28.98 0.37 0.86
CA GLY A 86 28.04 1.43 1.21
C GLY A 86 26.74 1.34 0.40
N ALA A 87 26.31 0.10 0.09
CA ALA A 87 25.12 -0.17 -0.71
C ALA A 87 23.92 -0.59 0.17
N GLY A 88 22.73 -0.17 -0.23
CA GLY A 88 21.48 -0.56 0.43
C GLY A 88 20.67 -1.51 -0.44
N LEU A 89 20.30 -2.68 0.10
CA LEU A 89 19.35 -3.62 -0.50
C LEU A 89 18.04 -3.56 0.25
N SER A 90 16.94 -3.27 -0.44
CA SER A 90 15.59 -3.27 0.11
C SER A 90 14.70 -4.26 -0.64
N ILE A 91 13.91 -5.02 0.13
CA ILE A 91 12.83 -5.86 -0.41
C ILE A 91 11.58 -5.49 0.38
N VAL A 92 10.53 -5.04 -0.33
CA VAL A 92 9.29 -4.61 0.32
C VAL A 92 8.09 -5.23 -0.40
N CYS A 93 7.28 -5.94 0.37
CA CYS A 93 6.01 -6.50 -0.10
C CYS A 93 4.86 -5.57 0.29
N TRP A 94 4.02 -5.23 -0.69
CA TRP A 94 2.72 -4.57 -0.50
C TRP A 94 1.60 -5.46 -1.04
N HIS A 95 0.39 -4.98 -1.02
CA HIS A 95 -0.74 -5.72 -1.60
C HIS A 95 -0.56 -5.96 -3.11
N ASP A 96 -0.17 -4.94 -3.86
CA ASP A 96 -0.19 -4.97 -5.33
C ASP A 96 1.17 -5.26 -5.97
N GLN A 97 2.25 -5.24 -5.20
CA GLN A 97 3.61 -5.38 -5.73
C GLN A 97 4.63 -5.85 -4.69
N VAL A 98 5.73 -6.44 -5.16
CA VAL A 98 6.97 -6.59 -4.40
C VAL A 98 8.07 -5.78 -5.09
N LEU A 99 8.74 -4.94 -4.34
CA LEU A 99 9.90 -4.15 -4.80
C LEU A 99 11.19 -4.83 -4.34
N TYR A 100 12.09 -5.05 -5.27
CA TYR A 100 13.50 -5.39 -5.04
C TYR A 100 14.33 -4.22 -5.51
N GLU A 101 15.10 -3.61 -4.62
CA GLU A 101 15.82 -2.38 -4.91
C GLU A 101 17.24 -2.43 -4.38
N ILE A 102 18.19 -1.97 -5.18
CA ILE A 102 19.58 -1.75 -4.80
C ILE A 102 19.98 -0.32 -5.07
N THR A 103 20.66 0.31 -4.11
CA THR A 103 21.19 1.67 -4.23
C THR A 103 22.64 1.68 -3.79
N SER A 104 23.51 2.33 -4.55
CA SER A 104 24.91 2.53 -4.16
C SER A 104 25.53 3.72 -4.88
N LEU A 105 26.78 4.05 -4.53
CA LEU A 105 27.62 4.90 -5.34
C LEU A 105 27.88 4.25 -6.70
N ARG A 106 28.00 5.08 -7.75
CA ARG A 106 28.24 4.65 -9.13
C ARG A 106 29.45 3.70 -9.27
N GLU A 107 30.54 3.97 -8.58
CA GLU A 107 31.76 3.14 -8.64
C GLU A 107 31.58 1.72 -8.12
N HIS A 108 30.59 1.48 -7.27
CA HIS A 108 30.30 0.18 -6.67
C HIS A 108 29.01 -0.46 -7.23
N PHE A 109 28.33 0.22 -8.16
CA PHE A 109 26.96 -0.11 -8.54
C PHE A 109 26.84 -1.48 -9.21
N GLU A 110 27.73 -1.81 -10.15
CA GLU A 110 27.70 -3.14 -10.81
C GLU A 110 27.86 -4.28 -9.81
N ARG A 111 28.76 -4.12 -8.82
CA ARG A 111 28.95 -5.12 -7.77
C ARG A 111 27.73 -5.26 -6.86
N ALA A 112 27.05 -4.16 -6.56
CA ALA A 112 25.80 -4.18 -5.81
C ALA A 112 24.68 -4.82 -6.61
N VAL A 113 24.58 -4.56 -7.92
CA VAL A 113 23.61 -5.18 -8.84
C VAL A 113 23.81 -6.68 -8.93
N GLU A 114 25.06 -7.18 -8.93
CA GLU A 114 25.34 -8.64 -8.89
C GLU A 114 24.68 -9.31 -7.67
N ILE A 115 24.73 -8.66 -6.49
CA ILE A 115 24.10 -9.17 -5.27
C ILE A 115 22.57 -9.18 -5.42
N LEU A 116 21.97 -8.09 -5.92
CA LEU A 116 20.54 -8.05 -6.19
C LEU A 116 20.12 -9.17 -7.15
N ALA A 117 20.91 -9.41 -8.20
CA ALA A 117 20.64 -10.45 -9.18
C ALA A 117 20.66 -11.86 -8.55
N ASP A 118 21.61 -12.14 -7.65
CA ASP A 118 21.65 -13.39 -6.90
C ASP A 118 20.41 -13.56 -6.02
N VAL A 119 20.04 -12.51 -5.28
CA VAL A 119 18.88 -12.52 -4.40
C VAL A 119 17.58 -12.77 -5.15
N VAL A 120 17.40 -12.15 -6.31
CA VAL A 120 16.19 -12.32 -7.11
C VAL A 120 16.13 -13.68 -7.81
N GLN A 121 17.24 -14.14 -8.38
CA GLN A 121 17.25 -15.32 -9.27
C GLN A 121 17.61 -16.61 -8.57
N ARG A 122 18.46 -16.57 -7.55
CA ARG A 122 19.10 -17.74 -6.94
C ARG A 122 19.01 -17.76 -5.40
N PRO A 123 17.84 -17.46 -4.80
CA PRO A 123 17.70 -17.59 -3.36
C PRO A 123 17.91 -19.04 -2.92
N THR A 124 18.60 -19.25 -1.81
CA THR A 124 18.87 -20.59 -1.29
C THR A 124 17.90 -21.03 -0.20
N TYR A 125 17.13 -20.10 0.36
CA TYR A 125 16.13 -20.36 1.40
C TYR A 125 16.65 -21.25 2.54
N PRO A 126 17.68 -20.83 3.33
CA PRO A 126 18.23 -21.63 4.40
C PRO A 126 17.19 -21.92 5.49
N GLY A 127 17.13 -23.15 5.97
CA GLY A 127 16.12 -23.58 6.95
C GLY A 127 16.21 -22.85 8.30
N ASP A 128 17.41 -22.59 8.77
CA ASP A 128 17.67 -21.82 9.99
C ASP A 128 17.27 -20.34 9.87
N GLU A 129 17.51 -19.73 8.72
CA GLU A 129 17.04 -18.37 8.42
C GLU A 129 15.52 -18.29 8.22
N SER A 130 14.92 -19.35 7.68
CA SER A 130 13.46 -19.47 7.60
C SER A 130 12.82 -19.45 8.98
N GLU A 131 13.31 -20.26 9.92
CA GLU A 131 12.82 -20.27 11.28
C GLU A 131 13.10 -18.96 12.04
N ARG A 132 14.22 -18.31 11.71
CA ARG A 132 14.53 -16.98 12.27
C ARG A 132 13.56 -15.92 11.74
N LEU A 133 13.31 -15.89 10.42
CA LEU A 133 12.34 -14.97 9.82
C LEU A 133 10.94 -15.17 10.40
N ARG A 134 10.49 -16.42 10.55
CA ARG A 134 9.21 -16.74 11.16
C ARG A 134 9.07 -16.12 12.55
N ARG A 135 10.10 -16.28 13.42
CA ARG A 135 10.10 -15.68 14.76
C ARG A 135 10.07 -14.15 14.70
N GLU A 136 10.82 -13.53 13.77
CA GLU A 136 10.80 -12.08 13.56
C GLU A 136 9.42 -11.59 13.13
N LEU A 137 8.74 -12.30 12.20
CA LEU A 137 7.40 -11.95 11.75
C LEU A 137 6.35 -12.11 12.87
N LEU A 138 6.45 -13.16 13.67
CA LEU A 138 5.58 -13.35 14.83
C LEU A 138 5.79 -12.26 15.88
N ALA A 139 7.03 -11.86 16.14
CA ALA A 139 7.35 -10.75 17.03
C ALA A 139 6.78 -9.42 16.50
N ASN A 140 6.89 -9.14 15.19
CA ASN A 140 6.31 -7.95 14.57
C ASN A 140 4.76 -7.93 14.67
N LEU A 141 4.12 -9.10 14.63
CA LEU A 141 2.68 -9.21 14.86
C LEU A 141 2.31 -8.96 16.32
N ASP A 142 3.18 -9.35 17.27
CA ASP A 142 3.00 -9.05 18.68
C ASP A 142 3.20 -7.55 18.96
N ASP A 143 4.24 -6.93 18.38
CA ASP A 143 4.51 -5.49 18.48
C ASP A 143 3.34 -4.64 17.91
N LEU A 144 2.61 -5.15 16.92
CA LEU A 144 1.43 -4.47 16.39
C LEU A 144 0.35 -4.24 17.46
N ARG A 145 0.29 -5.10 18.49
CA ARG A 145 -0.65 -4.92 19.61
C ARG A 145 -0.42 -3.62 20.36
N ASP A 146 0.77 -3.05 20.30
CA ASP A 146 1.11 -1.77 20.93
C ASP A 146 0.95 -0.56 19.99
N ASP A 147 0.77 -0.79 18.69
CA ASP A 147 0.52 0.27 17.69
C ASP A 147 -1.00 0.49 17.46
N ASP A 148 -1.58 1.43 18.18
CA ASP A 148 -3.02 1.76 18.05
C ASP A 148 -3.41 2.19 16.63
N SER A 149 -2.51 2.86 15.90
CA SER A 149 -2.76 3.28 14.51
C SER A 149 -2.70 2.08 13.55
N GLY A 150 -1.73 1.21 13.73
CA GLY A 150 -1.60 -0.04 12.99
C GLY A 150 -2.83 -0.95 13.18
N LEU A 151 -3.26 -1.13 14.45
CA LEU A 151 -4.49 -1.85 14.79
C LEU A 151 -5.71 -1.24 14.09
N LEU A 152 -5.87 0.08 14.18
CA LEU A 152 -6.99 0.79 13.55
C LEU A 152 -7.09 0.49 12.05
N HIS A 153 -5.96 0.63 11.32
CA HIS A 153 -5.93 0.36 9.88
C HIS A 153 -6.17 -1.11 9.55
N ARG A 154 -5.67 -2.04 10.37
CA ARG A 154 -5.86 -3.47 10.18
C ARG A 154 -7.34 -3.85 10.32
N PHE A 155 -7.98 -3.45 11.41
CA PHE A 155 -9.40 -3.75 11.65
C PHE A 155 -10.32 -3.03 10.66
N PHE A 156 -10.04 -1.76 10.35
CA PHE A 156 -10.78 -1.03 9.31
C PHE A 156 -10.70 -1.73 7.95
N SER A 157 -9.51 -2.17 7.54
CA SER A 157 -9.33 -2.86 6.25
C SER A 157 -10.04 -4.21 6.23
N ARG A 158 -9.90 -5.01 7.29
CA ARG A 158 -10.60 -6.30 7.44
C ARG A 158 -12.11 -6.13 7.29
N GLU A 159 -12.69 -5.16 8.00
CA GLU A 159 -14.13 -4.94 8.00
C GLU A 159 -14.64 -4.32 6.69
N LEU A 160 -13.88 -3.40 6.10
CA LEU A 160 -14.28 -2.72 4.87
C LEU A 160 -14.16 -3.61 3.63
N TYR A 161 -13.05 -4.36 3.51
CA TYR A 161 -12.76 -5.16 2.32
C TYR A 161 -13.19 -6.62 2.45
N GLY A 162 -13.54 -7.10 3.66
CA GLY A 162 -13.93 -8.48 3.91
C GLY A 162 -12.87 -9.49 3.47
N GLU A 163 -13.32 -10.58 2.89
CA GLU A 163 -12.46 -11.69 2.44
C GLU A 163 -11.64 -11.39 1.16
N THR A 164 -11.77 -10.18 0.61
CA THR A 164 -10.95 -9.81 -0.55
C THR A 164 -9.47 -9.65 -0.16
N PRO A 165 -8.54 -9.69 -1.12
CA PRO A 165 -7.11 -9.56 -0.83
C PRO A 165 -6.73 -8.31 -0.02
N TYR A 166 -7.48 -7.20 -0.17
CA TYR A 166 -7.20 -5.98 0.58
C TYR A 166 -7.71 -5.99 2.04
N GLY A 167 -8.59 -6.92 2.40
CA GLY A 167 -9.00 -7.16 3.78
C GLY A 167 -8.00 -8.00 4.57
N ARG A 168 -7.07 -8.66 3.86
CA ARG A 168 -6.06 -9.52 4.45
C ARG A 168 -4.76 -8.74 4.71
N PRO A 169 -4.08 -8.98 5.84
CA PRO A 169 -2.81 -8.32 6.12
C PRO A 169 -1.68 -8.85 5.24
N VAL A 170 -0.79 -7.98 4.79
CA VAL A 170 0.40 -8.34 4.00
C VAL A 170 1.31 -9.30 4.74
N ALA A 171 1.49 -9.09 6.05
CA ALA A 171 2.32 -9.96 6.90
C ALA A 171 1.66 -11.30 7.27
N GLY A 172 0.38 -11.51 6.91
CA GLY A 172 -0.38 -12.67 7.36
C GLY A 172 -0.93 -12.52 8.77
N THR A 173 -1.40 -13.63 9.33
CA THR A 173 -1.83 -13.78 10.73
C THR A 173 -0.81 -14.64 11.48
N GLU A 174 -0.94 -14.72 12.80
CA GLU A 174 -0.11 -15.62 13.61
C GLU A 174 -0.25 -17.08 13.15
N GLU A 175 -1.50 -17.55 12.96
CA GLU A 175 -1.80 -18.90 12.49
C GLU A 175 -1.20 -19.16 11.09
N SER A 176 -1.43 -18.28 10.14
CA SER A 176 -0.90 -18.44 8.78
C SER A 176 0.63 -18.40 8.77
N THR A 177 1.26 -17.49 9.53
CA THR A 177 2.73 -17.37 9.60
C THR A 177 3.37 -18.63 10.20
N GLN A 178 2.73 -19.27 11.19
CA GLN A 178 3.19 -20.55 11.73
C GLN A 178 3.13 -21.68 10.69
N ALA A 179 2.17 -21.64 9.77
CA ALA A 179 1.96 -22.65 8.73
C ALA A 179 2.81 -22.46 7.47
N LEU A 180 3.47 -21.30 7.28
CA LEU A 180 4.33 -21.06 6.11
C LEU A 180 5.55 -21.98 6.12
N ASP A 181 5.94 -22.51 4.95
CA ASP A 181 7.05 -23.41 4.78
C ASP A 181 7.96 -23.06 3.59
N LEU A 182 9.06 -23.78 3.46
CA LEU A 182 10.03 -23.58 2.39
C LEU A 182 9.51 -24.04 1.03
N ASP A 183 8.67 -25.07 1.00
CA ASP A 183 8.09 -25.58 -0.25
C ASP A 183 7.16 -24.53 -0.86
N GLY A 184 6.36 -23.88 -0.04
CA GLY A 184 5.54 -22.73 -0.44
C GLY A 184 6.38 -21.56 -0.94
N ALA A 185 7.47 -21.20 -0.24
CA ALA A 185 8.37 -20.13 -0.66
C ALA A 185 9.04 -20.44 -2.01
N HIS A 186 9.53 -21.66 -2.21
CA HIS A 186 10.08 -22.14 -3.48
C HIS A 186 9.04 -22.16 -4.61
N ALA A 187 7.82 -22.58 -4.31
CA ALA A 187 6.72 -22.60 -5.28
C ALA A 187 6.34 -21.18 -5.70
N TRP A 188 6.22 -20.26 -4.72
CA TRP A 188 5.94 -18.85 -4.96
C TRP A 188 7.01 -18.22 -5.86
N HIS A 189 8.30 -18.42 -5.54
CA HIS A 189 9.42 -17.90 -6.32
C HIS A 189 9.37 -18.39 -7.78
N ARG A 190 9.29 -19.71 -8.00
CA ARG A 190 9.22 -20.29 -9.36
C ARG A 190 8.02 -19.78 -10.16
N HIS A 191 6.90 -19.50 -9.47
CA HIS A 191 5.68 -19.05 -10.13
C HIS A 191 5.74 -17.57 -10.52
N HIS A 192 6.27 -16.73 -9.64
CA HIS A 192 6.15 -15.27 -9.79
C HIS A 192 7.40 -14.57 -10.35
N ILE A 193 8.61 -15.13 -10.13
CA ILE A 193 9.86 -14.59 -10.64
C ILE A 193 10.05 -14.99 -12.10
N VAL A 194 9.36 -14.28 -12.99
CA VAL A 194 9.44 -14.44 -14.46
C VAL A 194 9.45 -13.06 -15.12
N THR A 195 10.13 -12.95 -16.30
CA THR A 195 10.37 -11.63 -16.94
C THR A 195 9.09 -10.84 -17.22
N GLY A 196 8.03 -11.47 -17.72
CA GLY A 196 6.77 -10.81 -18.03
C GLY A 196 5.99 -10.30 -16.80
N ASN A 197 6.37 -10.76 -15.60
CA ASN A 197 5.74 -10.34 -14.34
C ASN A 197 6.50 -9.21 -13.62
N MET A 198 7.59 -8.72 -14.21
CA MET A 198 8.48 -7.73 -13.60
C MET A 198 8.54 -6.44 -14.40
N ILE A 199 8.80 -5.35 -13.71
CA ILE A 199 9.13 -4.04 -14.26
C ILE A 199 10.54 -3.72 -13.81
N ALA A 200 11.44 -3.42 -14.75
CA ALA A 200 12.76 -2.89 -14.45
C ALA A 200 12.72 -1.36 -14.42
N GLY A 201 13.40 -0.79 -13.44
CA GLY A 201 13.53 0.65 -13.32
C GLY A 201 14.88 1.06 -12.80
N ALA A 202 15.41 2.18 -13.27
CA ALA A 202 16.67 2.74 -12.79
C ALA A 202 16.60 4.25 -12.64
N ALA A 203 17.34 4.78 -11.67
CA ALA A 203 17.48 6.22 -11.44
C ALA A 203 18.89 6.59 -11.05
N GLY A 204 19.27 7.86 -11.29
CA GLY A 204 20.54 8.41 -10.86
C GLY A 204 21.60 8.50 -11.95
N ALA A 205 22.87 8.44 -11.55
CA ALA A 205 24.03 8.67 -12.43
C ALA A 205 24.33 7.46 -13.33
N ILE A 206 23.34 7.00 -14.10
CA ILE A 206 23.44 5.82 -14.98
C ILE A 206 22.67 6.06 -16.27
N SER A 207 23.24 5.69 -17.39
CA SER A 207 22.64 5.81 -18.72
C SER A 207 21.87 4.55 -19.13
N GLN A 208 20.99 4.68 -20.13
CA GLN A 208 20.21 3.55 -20.65
C GLN A 208 21.10 2.39 -21.14
N PRO A 209 22.16 2.60 -21.94
CA PRO A 209 23.03 1.50 -22.37
C PRO A 209 23.70 0.74 -21.21
N GLU A 210 24.06 1.46 -20.13
CA GLU A 210 24.65 0.84 -18.93
C GLU A 210 23.63 -0.02 -18.19
N VAL A 211 22.39 0.45 -18.01
CA VAL A 211 21.33 -0.35 -17.38
C VAL A 211 21.00 -1.58 -18.22
N GLU A 212 20.88 -1.43 -19.54
CA GLU A 212 20.65 -2.56 -20.44
C GLU A 212 21.77 -3.59 -20.37
N HIS A 213 23.03 -3.14 -20.29
CA HIS A 213 24.20 -4.02 -20.13
C HIS A 213 24.09 -4.80 -18.81
N LEU A 214 23.82 -4.12 -17.68
CA LEU A 214 23.66 -4.75 -16.38
C LEU A 214 22.52 -5.78 -16.37
N LEU A 215 21.38 -5.46 -16.98
CA LEU A 215 20.25 -6.37 -17.08
C LEU A 215 20.61 -7.62 -17.89
N ARG A 216 21.29 -7.47 -19.04
CA ARG A 216 21.74 -8.61 -19.88
C ARG A 216 22.79 -9.46 -19.18
N GLN A 217 23.71 -8.85 -18.47
CA GLN A 217 24.83 -9.52 -17.81
C GLN A 217 24.37 -10.29 -16.57
N HIS A 218 23.56 -9.66 -15.73
CA HIS A 218 23.27 -10.18 -14.39
C HIS A 218 21.90 -10.84 -14.25
N PHE A 219 20.90 -10.48 -15.07
CA PHE A 219 19.51 -11.00 -14.92
C PHE A 219 19.07 -11.98 -16.03
N ALA A 220 20.01 -12.47 -16.84
CA ALA A 220 19.73 -13.41 -17.92
C ALA A 220 19.17 -14.77 -17.44
N GLN A 221 19.21 -15.09 -16.16
CA GLN A 221 18.70 -16.35 -15.63
C GLN A 221 17.24 -16.24 -15.15
N ILE A 222 16.61 -15.06 -15.17
CA ILE A 222 15.18 -14.94 -14.89
C ILE A 222 14.42 -15.69 -15.98
N PRO A 223 13.58 -16.68 -15.64
CA PRO A 223 12.84 -17.44 -16.65
C PRO A 223 11.90 -16.54 -17.44
N ALA A 224 11.78 -16.79 -18.74
CA ALA A 224 10.70 -16.21 -19.53
C ALA A 224 9.35 -16.72 -19.02
N GLY A 225 8.38 -15.85 -18.93
CA GLY A 225 7.04 -16.21 -18.49
C GLY A 225 6.05 -15.06 -18.67
N PRO A 226 4.75 -15.37 -18.67
CA PRO A 226 3.72 -14.36 -18.86
C PRO A 226 3.57 -13.47 -17.61
N ARG A 227 2.99 -12.30 -17.81
CA ARG A 227 2.44 -11.49 -16.73
C ARG A 227 1.36 -12.30 -15.99
N ARG A 228 1.37 -12.18 -14.67
CA ARG A 228 0.46 -12.90 -13.76
C ARG A 228 -0.51 -11.90 -13.13
N ASP A 229 -1.53 -11.51 -13.90
CA ASP A 229 -2.57 -10.61 -13.41
C ASP A 229 -3.77 -11.41 -12.91
N GLU A 230 -3.84 -11.60 -11.62
CA GLU A 230 -5.07 -12.13 -11.02
C GLU A 230 -6.07 -10.98 -10.82
N PRO A 231 -7.36 -11.19 -11.21
CA PRO A 231 -8.39 -10.22 -10.95
C PRO A 231 -8.56 -9.99 -9.44
N ILE A 232 -8.61 -8.74 -9.02
CA ILE A 232 -8.92 -8.41 -7.64
C ILE A 232 -10.44 -8.30 -7.52
N PRO A 233 -11.10 -9.17 -6.74
CA PRO A 233 -12.54 -9.11 -6.58
C PRO A 233 -12.97 -7.80 -5.91
N SER A 234 -14.12 -7.28 -6.31
CA SER A 234 -14.70 -6.11 -5.67
C SER A 234 -15.11 -6.43 -4.23
N PRO A 235 -14.80 -5.55 -3.27
CA PRO A 235 -15.25 -5.72 -1.89
C PRO A 235 -16.77 -5.72 -1.78
N PRO A 236 -17.34 -6.38 -0.75
CA PRO A 236 -18.78 -6.37 -0.52
C PRO A 236 -19.23 -4.96 -0.16
N GLN A 237 -20.28 -4.49 -0.82
CA GLN A 237 -20.93 -3.25 -0.41
C GLN A 237 -21.92 -3.56 0.71
N ARG A 238 -21.70 -2.97 1.87
CA ARG A 238 -22.60 -3.08 3.01
C ARG A 238 -23.45 -1.83 3.14
N LYS A 239 -24.63 -1.95 3.69
CA LYS A 239 -25.58 -0.87 3.92
C LYS A 239 -25.73 -0.58 5.39
N GLY A 240 -26.01 0.68 5.71
CA GLY A 240 -26.13 1.17 7.07
C GLY A 240 -24.78 1.52 7.72
N ARG A 241 -24.85 2.42 8.70
CA ARG A 241 -23.66 2.79 9.49
C ARG A 241 -23.27 1.64 10.41
N ARG A 242 -21.98 1.41 10.52
CA ARG A 242 -21.40 0.39 11.39
C ARG A 242 -20.33 1.00 12.25
N VAL A 243 -20.32 0.63 13.53
CA VAL A 243 -19.33 1.07 14.51
C VAL A 243 -18.59 -0.17 15.02
N LEU A 244 -17.33 -0.29 14.66
CA LEU A 244 -16.43 -1.32 15.16
C LEU A 244 -15.54 -0.71 16.24
N ILE A 245 -15.67 -1.15 17.47
CA ILE A 245 -14.80 -0.74 18.58
C ILE A 245 -13.78 -1.86 18.81
N VAL A 246 -12.52 -1.55 18.61
CA VAL A 246 -11.39 -2.41 18.94
C VAL A 246 -11.03 -2.11 20.39
N ASP A 247 -11.47 -2.98 21.29
CA ASP A 247 -11.33 -2.79 22.72
C ASP A 247 -9.90 -3.02 23.17
N LYS A 248 -9.24 -1.96 23.57
CA LYS A 248 -7.90 -1.96 24.12
C LYS A 248 -7.91 -1.26 25.49
N PRO A 249 -7.50 -1.96 26.57
CA PRO A 249 -7.56 -1.41 27.92
C PRO A 249 -6.71 -0.16 28.10
N GLU A 250 -7.11 0.70 29.05
CA GLU A 250 -6.32 1.83 29.54
C GLU A 250 -5.95 2.88 28.49
N ARG A 251 -6.77 3.04 27.41
CA ARG A 251 -6.53 4.07 26.41
C ARG A 251 -7.07 5.42 26.87
N THR A 252 -6.19 6.41 26.96
CA THR A 252 -6.51 7.81 27.24
C THR A 252 -6.83 8.61 25.96
N GLN A 253 -6.48 8.06 24.81
CA GLN A 253 -6.79 8.58 23.48
C GLN A 253 -7.48 7.52 22.64
N SER A 254 -8.29 7.96 21.69
CA SER A 254 -8.89 7.08 20.67
C SER A 254 -8.23 7.31 19.33
N GLN A 255 -8.09 6.23 18.54
CA GLN A 255 -7.78 6.32 17.13
C GLN A 255 -9.05 6.01 16.34
N ILE A 256 -9.42 6.84 15.37
CA ILE A 256 -10.71 6.75 14.68
C ILE A 256 -10.53 6.86 13.17
N LEU A 257 -11.03 5.86 12.42
CA LEU A 257 -11.27 5.96 10.99
C LEU A 257 -12.78 5.97 10.72
N ILE A 258 -13.23 6.94 9.93
CA ILE A 258 -14.60 7.01 9.42
C ILE A 258 -14.53 7.00 7.90
N GLY A 259 -15.05 5.95 7.26
CA GLY A 259 -14.86 5.84 5.82
C GLY A 259 -15.74 4.79 5.15
N GLN A 260 -15.51 4.63 3.87
CA GLN A 260 -16.26 3.79 2.96
C GLN A 260 -15.40 3.34 1.78
N LEU A 261 -15.94 2.47 0.92
CA LEU A 261 -15.35 2.15 -0.38
C LEU A 261 -15.41 3.37 -1.31
N ALA A 262 -14.40 3.51 -2.14
CA ALA A 262 -14.22 4.60 -3.10
C ALA A 262 -14.15 4.06 -4.54
N PRO A 263 -14.22 4.92 -5.57
CA PRO A 263 -14.04 4.47 -6.95
C PRO A 263 -12.65 3.86 -7.18
N HIS A 264 -12.58 2.94 -8.14
CA HIS A 264 -11.31 2.45 -8.65
C HIS A 264 -10.48 3.62 -9.24
N TRP A 265 -9.15 3.57 -9.15
CA TRP A 265 -8.30 4.65 -9.65
C TRP A 265 -8.49 4.98 -11.14
N LYS A 266 -8.88 3.99 -11.96
CA LYS A 266 -9.21 4.17 -13.39
C LYS A 266 -10.60 4.77 -13.64
N ASP A 267 -11.44 4.86 -12.61
CA ASP A 267 -12.78 5.43 -12.75
C ASP A 267 -12.70 6.94 -13.02
N PRO A 268 -13.44 7.46 -13.99
CA PRO A 268 -13.47 8.90 -14.29
C PRO A 268 -13.83 9.78 -13.07
N SER A 269 -14.63 9.26 -12.14
CA SER A 269 -15.02 9.95 -10.92
C SER A 269 -13.88 10.09 -9.90
N TRP A 270 -12.80 9.30 -10.04
CA TRP A 270 -11.72 9.29 -9.04
C TRP A 270 -11.05 10.65 -8.90
N LEU A 271 -10.67 11.29 -10.01
CA LEU A 271 -9.97 12.59 -9.95
C LEU A 271 -10.85 13.72 -9.41
N PRO A 272 -12.11 13.91 -9.85
CA PRO A 272 -13.02 14.87 -9.22
C PRO A 272 -13.24 14.61 -7.72
N LEU A 273 -13.41 13.34 -7.32
CA LEU A 273 -13.56 12.98 -5.92
C LEU A 273 -12.27 13.23 -5.14
N HIS A 274 -11.09 12.99 -5.73
CA HIS A 274 -9.80 13.32 -5.13
C HIS A 274 -9.67 14.82 -4.84
N VAL A 275 -9.99 15.67 -5.83
CA VAL A 275 -10.00 17.14 -5.64
C VAL A 275 -10.92 17.53 -4.49
N SER A 276 -12.12 16.98 -4.43
CA SER A 276 -13.08 17.22 -3.35
C SER A 276 -12.59 16.70 -1.99
N THR A 277 -11.97 15.52 -1.94
CA THR A 277 -11.40 14.96 -0.71
C THR A 277 -10.27 15.82 -0.16
N VAL A 278 -9.42 16.36 -1.04
CA VAL A 278 -8.34 17.28 -0.63
C VAL A 278 -8.90 18.58 -0.04
N ALA A 279 -9.98 19.10 -0.60
CA ALA A 279 -10.69 20.25 -0.01
C ALA A 279 -11.28 19.93 1.36
N PHE A 280 -11.85 18.74 1.53
CA PHE A 280 -12.46 18.32 2.79
C PHE A 280 -11.43 18.11 3.90
N GLY A 281 -10.33 17.40 3.63
CA GLY A 281 -9.36 17.01 4.68
C GLY A 281 -7.94 16.75 4.22
N GLY A 282 -7.55 17.12 2.98
CA GLY A 282 -6.22 16.82 2.43
C GLY A 282 -5.15 17.87 2.69
N THR A 283 -5.50 19.05 3.23
CA THR A 283 -4.54 20.12 3.52
C THR A 283 -4.64 20.58 4.98
N PHE A 284 -3.61 21.28 5.44
CA PHE A 284 -3.60 21.81 6.80
C PHE A 284 -4.70 22.87 7.06
N THR A 285 -5.19 23.53 6.02
CA THR A 285 -6.27 24.52 6.07
C THR A 285 -7.61 23.93 5.61
N ALA A 286 -7.68 22.61 5.38
CA ALA A 286 -8.89 21.95 4.95
C ALA A 286 -9.97 21.99 6.03
N ARG A 287 -11.22 21.86 5.58
CA ARG A 287 -12.43 21.97 6.41
C ARG A 287 -12.37 21.09 7.66
N LEU A 288 -11.94 19.84 7.54
CA LEU A 288 -11.87 18.90 8.65
C LEU A 288 -10.83 19.35 9.70
N MET A 289 -9.63 19.77 9.26
CA MET A 289 -8.58 20.26 10.16
C MET A 289 -9.01 21.54 10.88
N ASP A 290 -9.61 22.49 10.16
CA ASP A 290 -10.10 23.75 10.73
C ASP A 290 -11.17 23.53 11.81
N GLU A 291 -12.15 22.66 11.53
CA GLU A 291 -13.25 22.42 12.45
C GLU A 291 -12.87 21.56 13.67
N VAL A 292 -12.05 20.51 13.46
CA VAL A 292 -11.69 19.58 14.54
C VAL A 292 -10.56 20.10 15.40
N ARG A 293 -9.48 20.62 14.78
CA ARG A 293 -8.28 21.05 15.50
C ARG A 293 -8.34 22.52 15.86
N VAL A 294 -8.51 23.42 14.85
CA VAL A 294 -8.30 24.85 15.05
C VAL A 294 -9.42 25.46 15.90
N LYS A 295 -10.67 25.16 15.59
CA LYS A 295 -11.84 25.75 16.26
C LYS A 295 -12.20 25.07 17.58
N ARG A 296 -12.01 23.76 17.71
CA ARG A 296 -12.49 22.99 18.86
C ARG A 296 -11.41 22.31 19.67
N GLY A 297 -10.21 22.14 19.12
CA GLY A 297 -9.10 21.50 19.84
C GLY A 297 -9.34 20.03 20.19
N LEU A 298 -10.24 19.34 19.45
CA LEU A 298 -10.64 17.98 19.76
C LEU A 298 -9.57 16.93 19.39
N SER A 299 -8.76 17.22 18.38
CA SER A 299 -7.69 16.33 17.95
C SER A 299 -6.49 17.15 17.47
N TYR A 300 -5.27 16.64 17.71
CA TYR A 300 -4.06 17.29 17.22
C TYR A 300 -3.96 17.27 15.68
N GLY A 301 -4.58 16.29 15.04
CA GLY A 301 -4.67 16.17 13.59
C GLY A 301 -6.01 15.64 13.14
N ALA A 302 -6.41 16.07 11.94
CA ALA A 302 -7.59 15.57 11.26
C ALA A 302 -7.33 15.58 9.76
N SER A 303 -7.51 14.45 9.09
CA SER A 303 -7.23 14.32 7.66
C SER A 303 -8.26 13.48 6.95
N ALA A 304 -8.41 13.66 5.64
CA ALA A 304 -9.17 12.76 4.78
C ALA A 304 -8.29 12.29 3.61
N ARG A 305 -8.45 11.04 3.22
CA ARG A 305 -7.66 10.42 2.16
C ARG A 305 -8.54 9.57 1.25
N LEU A 306 -8.26 9.67 -0.05
CA LEU A 306 -8.80 8.80 -1.09
C LEU A 306 -7.69 7.86 -1.56
N GLY A 307 -7.90 6.56 -1.41
CA GLY A 307 -6.95 5.54 -1.83
C GLY A 307 -6.90 5.35 -3.34
N ASN A 308 -5.77 4.82 -3.81
CA ASN A 308 -5.57 4.39 -5.19
C ASN A 308 -4.81 3.06 -5.21
N GLY A 309 -5.01 2.24 -6.26
CA GLY A 309 -4.40 0.93 -6.38
C GLY A 309 -4.94 0.16 -7.58
N ARG A 310 -4.55 -1.09 -7.70
CA ARG A 310 -5.04 -2.00 -8.76
C ARG A 310 -6.53 -2.34 -8.60
N GLY A 311 -7.03 -2.39 -7.39
CA GLY A 311 -8.43 -2.62 -7.07
C GLY A 311 -9.10 -1.41 -6.42
N GLN A 312 -10.35 -1.58 -6.04
CA GLN A 312 -11.13 -0.57 -5.32
C GLN A 312 -10.53 -0.32 -3.94
N ARG A 313 -10.36 0.96 -3.57
CA ARG A 313 -9.78 1.37 -2.29
C ARG A 313 -10.78 2.17 -1.46
N SER A 314 -10.36 2.67 -0.31
CA SER A 314 -11.20 3.43 0.62
C SER A 314 -11.08 4.94 0.44
N LEU A 315 -12.14 5.64 0.83
CA LEU A 315 -12.15 7.03 1.24
C LEU A 315 -12.40 7.06 2.74
N TYR A 316 -11.54 7.72 3.51
CA TYR A 316 -11.71 7.81 4.96
C TYR A 316 -11.25 9.15 5.53
N ALA A 317 -11.83 9.53 6.66
CA ALA A 317 -11.34 10.54 7.56
C ALA A 317 -10.63 9.88 8.75
N HIS A 318 -9.51 10.46 9.22
CA HIS A 318 -8.74 10.00 10.37
C HIS A 318 -8.62 11.10 11.40
N VAL A 319 -8.99 10.81 12.65
CA VAL A 319 -8.88 11.69 13.80
C VAL A 319 -8.47 10.90 15.05
N PHE A 320 -7.86 11.59 16.03
CA PHE A 320 -7.35 10.93 17.25
C PHE A 320 -7.52 11.84 18.47
N PRO A 321 -8.77 11.93 18.99
CA PRO A 321 -9.12 12.73 20.16
C PRO A 321 -8.70 12.06 21.49
N SER A 322 -8.85 12.77 22.60
CA SER A 322 -8.87 12.12 23.92
C SER A 322 -10.07 11.18 24.04
N ALA A 323 -9.98 10.16 24.90
CA ALA A 323 -11.05 9.19 25.10
C ALA A 323 -12.40 9.87 25.49
N GLU A 324 -12.34 10.90 26.32
CA GLU A 324 -13.52 11.66 26.77
C GLU A 324 -14.20 12.42 25.61
N GLN A 325 -13.43 12.84 24.61
CA GLN A 325 -13.92 13.65 23.46
C GLN A 325 -14.27 12.76 22.24
N THR A 326 -14.19 11.43 22.36
CA THR A 326 -14.43 10.50 21.25
C THR A 326 -15.82 10.68 20.63
N ALA A 327 -16.87 10.69 21.44
CA ALA A 327 -18.25 10.81 20.94
C ALA A 327 -18.50 12.16 20.26
N GLU A 328 -18.06 13.27 20.89
CA GLU A 328 -18.16 14.62 20.30
C GLU A 328 -17.43 14.71 18.96
N THR A 329 -16.24 14.11 18.88
CA THR A 329 -15.44 14.11 17.64
C THR A 329 -16.10 13.29 16.54
N VAL A 330 -16.62 12.10 16.84
CA VAL A 330 -17.38 11.27 15.89
C VAL A 330 -18.61 12.03 15.37
N GLU A 331 -19.41 12.62 16.26
CA GLU A 331 -20.59 13.42 15.87
C GLU A 331 -20.21 14.57 14.95
N LEU A 332 -19.15 15.30 15.29
CA LEU A 332 -18.66 16.41 14.47
C LEU A 332 -18.23 15.94 13.08
N VAL A 333 -17.43 14.87 13.00
CA VAL A 333 -16.92 14.36 11.72
C VAL A 333 -18.06 13.84 10.85
N LEU A 334 -19.02 13.11 11.41
CA LEU A 334 -20.22 12.64 10.69
C LEU A 334 -21.02 13.82 10.13
N ARG A 335 -21.29 14.85 10.92
CA ARG A 335 -21.99 16.04 10.48
C ARG A 335 -21.23 16.78 9.37
N LEU A 336 -19.90 16.90 9.48
CA LEU A 336 -19.08 17.54 8.45
C LEU A 336 -19.08 16.71 7.15
N TYR A 337 -19.10 15.40 7.27
CA TYR A 337 -19.18 14.48 6.13
C TYR A 337 -20.55 14.58 5.44
N GLU A 338 -21.64 14.60 6.20
CA GLU A 338 -23.01 14.81 5.70
C GLU A 338 -23.15 16.16 4.99
N GLU A 339 -22.66 17.24 5.64
CA GLU A 339 -22.63 18.57 5.03
C GLU A 339 -21.83 18.60 3.73
N TRP A 340 -20.68 17.91 3.69
CA TRP A 340 -19.86 17.78 2.49
C TRP A 340 -20.58 17.02 1.38
N ALA A 341 -21.22 15.91 1.70
CA ALA A 341 -21.98 15.10 0.73
C ALA A 341 -23.21 15.87 0.18
N GLU A 342 -23.92 16.61 1.02
CA GLU A 342 -25.14 17.35 0.65
C GLU A 342 -24.85 18.67 -0.09
N LYS A 343 -23.91 19.48 0.45
CA LYS A 343 -23.68 20.86 -0.01
C LYS A 343 -22.47 21.03 -0.91
N GLY A 344 -21.64 20.00 -1.06
CA GLY A 344 -20.45 20.04 -1.89
C GLY A 344 -19.32 20.92 -1.33
N LEU A 345 -18.57 21.51 -2.25
CA LEU A 345 -17.49 22.43 -1.93
C LEU A 345 -18.03 23.82 -1.55
N ARG A 346 -17.35 24.44 -0.62
CA ARG A 346 -17.62 25.85 -0.23
C ARG A 346 -17.09 26.82 -1.30
N PRO A 347 -17.62 28.04 -1.40
CA PRO A 347 -17.11 29.05 -2.33
C PRO A 347 -15.60 29.25 -2.18
N GLY A 348 -14.86 29.20 -3.30
CA GLY A 348 -13.41 29.38 -3.35
C GLY A 348 -12.59 28.12 -3.07
N GLU A 349 -13.14 27.05 -2.48
CA GLU A 349 -12.39 25.80 -2.21
C GLU A 349 -11.88 25.17 -3.50
N LEU A 350 -12.68 25.12 -4.56
CA LEU A 350 -12.28 24.48 -5.83
C LEU A 350 -11.06 25.16 -6.45
N ASP A 351 -11.07 26.49 -6.55
CA ASP A 351 -9.97 27.24 -7.16
C ASP A 351 -8.69 27.14 -6.30
N PHE A 352 -8.86 27.19 -4.99
CA PHE A 352 -7.76 27.03 -4.05
C PHE A 352 -7.12 25.63 -4.21
N ILE A 353 -7.93 24.57 -4.22
CA ILE A 353 -7.41 23.18 -4.28
C ILE A 353 -6.84 22.86 -5.64
N ARG A 354 -7.42 23.34 -6.74
CA ARG A 354 -6.81 23.21 -8.06
C ARG A 354 -5.41 23.83 -8.08
N SER A 355 -5.29 25.08 -7.62
CA SER A 355 -4.00 25.76 -7.53
C SER A 355 -3.01 25.03 -6.62
N TYR A 356 -3.47 24.51 -5.48
CA TYR A 356 -2.66 23.73 -4.55
C TYR A 356 -2.14 22.47 -5.20
N LEU A 357 -3.01 21.64 -5.77
CA LEU A 357 -2.63 20.35 -6.39
C LEU A 357 -1.71 20.52 -7.59
N GLN A 358 -1.95 21.55 -8.43
CA GLN A 358 -1.07 21.85 -9.56
C GLN A 358 0.34 22.23 -9.09
N LYS A 359 0.45 23.06 -8.07
CA LYS A 359 1.74 23.54 -7.55
C LYS A 359 2.47 22.47 -6.73
N SER A 360 1.74 21.76 -5.87
CA SER A 360 2.33 20.72 -5.03
C SER A 360 2.75 19.49 -5.81
N HIS A 361 2.22 19.27 -7.03
CA HIS A 361 2.64 18.18 -7.89
C HIS A 361 4.14 18.21 -8.19
N ALA A 362 4.76 19.38 -8.29
CA ALA A 362 6.20 19.51 -8.50
C ALA A 362 7.02 18.79 -7.40
N PHE A 363 6.54 18.78 -6.16
CA PHE A 363 7.21 18.08 -5.07
C PHE A 363 7.06 16.55 -5.15
N THR A 364 6.01 16.04 -5.79
CA THR A 364 5.80 14.58 -5.96
C THR A 364 6.65 13.98 -7.07
N VAL A 365 7.29 14.81 -7.89
CA VAL A 365 8.16 14.42 -9.02
C VAL A 365 9.53 15.10 -8.95
N GLN A 366 9.93 15.59 -7.78
CA GLN A 366 11.10 16.42 -7.59
C GLN A 366 12.39 15.66 -7.91
N THR A 367 12.58 14.49 -7.33
CA THR A 367 13.77 13.69 -7.52
C THR A 367 13.60 12.64 -8.63
N ALA A 368 14.71 12.13 -9.16
CA ALA A 368 14.68 11.01 -10.09
C ALA A 368 14.02 9.78 -9.45
N ASP A 369 14.25 9.55 -8.17
CA ASP A 369 13.65 8.46 -7.40
C ASP A 369 12.14 8.60 -7.26
N ASP A 370 11.63 9.81 -6.97
CA ASP A 370 10.19 10.08 -6.89
C ASP A 370 9.51 9.80 -8.23
N ARG A 371 10.12 10.24 -9.34
CA ARG A 371 9.60 9.98 -10.69
C ARG A 371 9.61 8.50 -11.04
N LEU A 372 10.72 7.80 -10.73
CA LEU A 372 10.84 6.37 -10.94
C LEU A 372 9.75 5.61 -10.16
N GLY A 373 9.60 5.89 -8.86
CA GLY A 373 8.60 5.27 -8.01
C GLY A 373 7.16 5.50 -8.51
N LEU A 374 6.84 6.75 -8.89
CA LEU A 374 5.53 7.10 -9.44
C LEU A 374 5.25 6.35 -10.76
N ARG A 375 6.19 6.36 -11.72
CA ARG A 375 6.03 5.69 -13.02
C ARG A 375 5.91 4.18 -12.89
N THR A 376 6.68 3.58 -11.97
CA THR A 376 6.55 2.15 -11.64
C THR A 376 5.16 1.82 -11.10
N ARG A 377 4.66 2.64 -10.16
CA ARG A 377 3.31 2.48 -9.61
C ARG A 377 2.22 2.63 -10.68
N LEU A 378 2.38 3.59 -11.61
CA LEU A 378 1.46 3.73 -12.74
C LEU A 378 1.44 2.45 -13.58
N GLN A 379 2.60 1.85 -13.88
CA GLN A 379 2.67 0.58 -14.61
C GLN A 379 2.06 -0.59 -13.85
N VAL A 380 2.28 -0.68 -12.52
CA VAL A 380 1.66 -1.73 -11.69
C VAL A 380 0.14 -1.63 -11.72
N CYS A 381 -0.39 -0.40 -11.72
CA CYS A 381 -1.84 -0.15 -11.73
C CYS A 381 -2.43 -0.04 -13.15
N ASP A 382 -1.64 -0.29 -14.20
CA ASP A 382 -2.04 -0.12 -15.61
C ASP A 382 -2.65 1.27 -15.91
N MET A 383 -2.08 2.29 -15.30
CA MET A 383 -2.39 3.68 -15.58
C MET A 383 -1.57 4.19 -16.77
N PRO A 384 -2.05 5.20 -17.51
CA PRO A 384 -1.26 5.83 -18.57
C PRO A 384 0.08 6.37 -18.03
N LEU A 385 1.19 6.11 -18.73
CA LEU A 385 2.53 6.53 -18.31
C LEU A 385 2.74 8.05 -18.35
N ASP A 386 1.92 8.76 -19.12
CA ASP A 386 1.90 10.21 -19.17
C ASP A 386 1.00 10.85 -18.08
N HIS A 387 0.45 10.02 -17.19
CA HIS A 387 -0.44 10.46 -16.11
C HIS A 387 0.18 11.59 -15.27
N GLU A 388 1.47 11.48 -14.95
CA GLU A 388 2.20 12.50 -14.18
C GLU A 388 2.30 13.83 -14.91
N LYS A 389 2.61 13.78 -16.23
CA LYS A 389 2.77 14.97 -17.08
C LYS A 389 1.44 15.67 -17.33
N THR A 390 0.36 14.89 -17.44
CA THR A 390 -0.97 15.39 -17.72
C THR A 390 -1.74 15.76 -16.45
N TYR A 391 -1.28 15.33 -15.27
CA TYR A 391 -1.98 15.53 -14.00
C TYR A 391 -2.32 17.00 -13.71
N PRO A 392 -1.39 17.99 -13.82
CA PRO A 392 -1.73 19.39 -13.56
C PRO A 392 -2.82 19.94 -14.49
N ALA A 393 -2.77 19.58 -15.78
CA ALA A 393 -3.79 19.99 -16.75
C ALA A 393 -5.14 19.31 -16.48
N ARG A 394 -5.14 18.03 -16.12
CA ARG A 394 -6.36 17.30 -15.73
C ARG A 394 -7.00 17.89 -14.48
N VAL A 395 -6.21 18.22 -13.46
CA VAL A 395 -6.71 18.91 -12.26
C VAL A 395 -7.31 20.26 -12.60
N ALA A 396 -6.65 21.05 -13.49
CA ALA A 396 -7.20 22.33 -13.95
C ALA A 396 -8.56 22.17 -14.65
N GLY A 397 -8.73 21.08 -15.39
CA GLY A 397 -9.95 20.77 -16.14
C GLY A 397 -11.13 20.25 -15.30
N VAL A 398 -10.91 19.82 -14.03
CA VAL A 398 -12.01 19.31 -13.19
C VAL A 398 -13.03 20.41 -12.92
N SER A 399 -14.26 20.28 -13.38
CA SER A 399 -15.32 21.28 -13.16
C SER A 399 -16.06 21.06 -11.82
N ALA A 400 -16.81 22.08 -11.39
CA ALA A 400 -17.68 21.94 -10.21
C ALA A 400 -18.76 20.86 -10.45
N SER A 401 -19.27 20.75 -11.68
CA SER A 401 -20.24 19.70 -12.05
C SER A 401 -19.66 18.30 -11.97
N ASP A 402 -18.39 18.11 -12.38
CA ASP A 402 -17.72 16.79 -12.28
C ASP A 402 -17.59 16.36 -10.81
N ILE A 403 -17.25 17.34 -9.94
CA ILE A 403 -17.14 17.10 -8.50
C ILE A 403 -18.51 16.75 -7.92
N GLU A 404 -19.53 17.53 -8.22
CA GLU A 404 -20.89 17.31 -7.74
C GLU A 404 -21.40 15.92 -8.14
N GLN A 405 -21.18 15.52 -9.39
CA GLN A 405 -21.57 14.20 -9.87
C GLN A 405 -20.79 13.08 -9.18
N ALA A 406 -19.47 13.24 -9.03
CA ALA A 406 -18.64 12.24 -8.34
C ALA A 406 -19.04 12.09 -6.87
N MET A 407 -19.27 13.20 -6.17
CA MET A 407 -19.72 13.22 -4.77
C MET A 407 -21.08 12.56 -4.61
N LYS A 408 -22.05 12.91 -5.44
CA LYS A 408 -23.40 12.32 -5.42
C LYS A 408 -23.39 10.80 -5.65
N THR A 409 -22.45 10.31 -6.45
CA THR A 409 -22.32 8.87 -6.73
C THR A 409 -21.62 8.13 -5.62
N TRP A 410 -20.59 8.73 -5.03
CA TRP A 410 -19.62 8.02 -4.20
C TRP A 410 -19.64 8.42 -2.72
N LEU A 411 -20.20 9.56 -2.31
CA LEU A 411 -20.33 9.87 -0.88
C LEU A 411 -21.64 9.30 -0.35
N LEU A 412 -21.53 8.29 0.49
CA LEU A 412 -22.65 7.52 1.06
C LEU A 412 -22.64 7.68 2.57
N PRO A 413 -23.10 8.82 3.12
CA PRO A 413 -23.01 9.11 4.56
C PRO A 413 -23.75 8.11 5.43
N ASP A 414 -24.77 7.42 4.89
CA ASP A 414 -25.54 6.42 5.61
C ASP A 414 -24.89 5.03 5.64
N ASP A 415 -23.84 4.80 4.86
CA ASP A 415 -23.16 3.51 4.72
C ASP A 415 -21.72 3.51 5.29
N LEU A 416 -21.39 4.46 6.18
CA LEU A 416 -20.04 4.62 6.72
C LEU A 416 -19.67 3.53 7.72
N LEU A 417 -18.44 3.06 7.62
CA LEU A 417 -17.76 2.28 8.66
C LEU A 417 -16.99 3.24 9.57
N ILE A 418 -17.27 3.17 10.86
CA ILE A 418 -16.58 3.89 11.92
C ILE A 418 -15.77 2.85 12.72
N THR A 419 -14.46 2.85 12.60
CA THR A 419 -13.57 1.97 13.39
C THR A 419 -12.87 2.80 14.43
N ILE A 420 -12.88 2.33 15.68
CA ILE A 420 -12.36 3.06 16.84
C ILE A 420 -11.48 2.11 17.66
N VAL A 421 -10.22 2.46 17.88
CA VAL A 421 -9.38 1.81 18.90
C VAL A 421 -9.47 2.65 20.16
N ALA A 422 -10.02 2.09 21.22
CA ALA A 422 -10.21 2.74 22.52
C ALA A 422 -10.53 1.71 23.62
N THR A 423 -10.61 2.14 24.86
CA THR A 423 -11.23 1.34 25.94
C THR A 423 -12.75 1.38 25.76
N ALA A 424 -13.34 0.23 25.38
CA ALA A 424 -14.75 0.15 24.96
C ALA A 424 -15.72 0.69 26.02
N ASP A 425 -15.55 0.31 27.29
CA ASP A 425 -16.41 0.76 28.40
C ASP A 425 -16.42 2.28 28.55
N SER A 426 -15.36 2.96 28.14
CA SER A 426 -15.24 4.43 28.24
C SER A 426 -15.99 5.15 27.13
N VAL A 427 -16.08 4.56 25.94
CA VAL A 427 -16.58 5.27 24.73
C VAL A 427 -17.96 4.77 24.28
N LEU A 428 -18.27 3.48 24.39
CA LEU A 428 -19.48 2.85 23.86
C LEU A 428 -20.78 3.51 24.39
N PRO A 429 -20.94 3.78 25.72
CA PRO A 429 -22.20 4.34 26.22
C PRO A 429 -22.51 5.76 25.68
N SER A 430 -21.47 6.54 25.34
CA SER A 430 -21.64 7.87 24.77
C SER A 430 -21.88 7.82 23.26
N LEU A 431 -21.21 6.92 22.54
CA LEU A 431 -21.42 6.71 21.11
C LEU A 431 -22.85 6.23 20.80
N GLN A 432 -23.41 5.29 21.59
CA GLN A 432 -24.77 4.78 21.41
C GLN A 432 -25.87 5.83 21.62
N LYS A 433 -25.54 6.96 22.27
CA LYS A 433 -26.48 8.07 22.47
C LYS A 433 -26.49 9.07 21.32
N LEU A 434 -25.54 8.99 20.40
CA LEU A 434 -25.45 9.92 19.29
C LEU A 434 -26.63 9.73 18.32
N PRO A 435 -27.37 10.81 17.99
CA PRO A 435 -28.50 10.72 17.06
C PRO A 435 -28.11 10.10 15.70
N GLY A 436 -26.91 10.45 15.19
CA GLY A 436 -26.38 9.93 13.92
C GLY A 436 -26.00 8.44 13.93
N LEU A 437 -25.97 7.79 15.11
CA LEU A 437 -25.63 6.38 15.27
C LEU A 437 -26.79 5.53 15.85
N ARG A 438 -28.01 6.09 15.92
CA ARG A 438 -29.17 5.40 16.54
C ARG A 438 -29.47 4.05 15.87
N ASP A 439 -29.37 4.02 14.54
CA ASP A 439 -29.66 2.83 13.73
C ASP A 439 -28.38 2.11 13.28
N ALA A 440 -27.23 2.48 13.84
CA ALA A 440 -25.94 1.87 13.49
C ALA A 440 -25.79 0.49 14.16
N GLU A 441 -25.16 -0.42 13.45
CA GLU A 441 -24.70 -1.70 14.02
C GLU A 441 -23.43 -1.46 14.83
N PHE A 442 -23.41 -1.92 16.09
CA PHE A 442 -22.25 -1.83 16.97
C PHE A 442 -21.65 -3.20 17.20
N GLU A 443 -20.34 -3.30 16.99
CA GLU A 443 -19.54 -4.47 17.30
C GLU A 443 -18.35 -4.06 18.17
N VAL A 444 -18.04 -4.88 19.20
CA VAL A 444 -16.86 -4.71 20.04
C VAL A 444 -16.00 -5.96 19.89
N VAL A 445 -14.75 -5.78 19.52
CA VAL A 445 -13.79 -6.87 19.32
C VAL A 445 -12.54 -6.64 20.17
N PRO A 446 -11.93 -7.69 20.73
CA PRO A 446 -10.64 -7.55 21.39
C PRO A 446 -9.55 -7.08 20.43
N TYR A 447 -8.64 -6.22 20.90
CA TYR A 447 -7.55 -5.68 20.09
C TYR A 447 -6.55 -6.73 19.59
N ASP A 448 -6.49 -7.88 20.23
CA ASP A 448 -5.62 -9.02 19.90
C ASP A 448 -6.31 -10.11 19.07
N SER A 449 -7.54 -9.86 18.59
CA SER A 449 -8.33 -10.80 17.78
C SER A 449 -8.01 -10.73 16.27
N PHE A 450 -6.73 -10.81 15.90
CA PHE A 450 -6.31 -10.68 14.51
C PHE A 450 -5.26 -11.69 14.04
#